data_b115ca10c6a4f07270ae5b0097b70bd1
#
_entry.id   b115ca10c6a4f07270ae5b0097b70bd1
#
_cell.length_a   1.000
_cell.length_b   1.000
_cell.length_c   1.000
_cell.angle_alpha   90.00
_cell.angle_beta   90.00
_cell.angle_gamma   90.00
#
_symmetry.space_group_name_H-M   'P 1'
#
loop_
_entity.id
_entity.type
_entity.pdbx_description
1 polymer ?
#
loop_
_entity_poly.entity_id
_entity_poly.type
_entity_poly.pdbx_seq_one_letter_code
_entity_poly.pdbx_strand_id
1 'polypeptide(L)' 'MKTPPPIYQWKKDCEIRIEEIKEELRQLESYPETPELHKQIEDLESELVSEYESLEDYKGRIQLYECELYEY' A
#
# COMPACT_ATOMS: atom_id res chain seq x y z
N MET A 1 17.88 22.93 5.89
CA MET A 1 17.22 21.62 6.00
C MET A 1 16.88 21.08 4.63
N LYS A 2 17.33 19.87 4.34
CA LYS A 2 16.98 19.22 3.08
C LYS A 2 15.58 18.60 3.20
N THR A 3 14.73 18.97 2.29
CA THR A 3 13.41 18.37 2.20
C THR A 3 13.55 16.90 1.80
N PRO A 4 12.92 15.95 2.50
CA PRO A 4 13.01 14.56 2.08
C PRO A 4 12.37 14.37 0.69
N PRO A 5 12.86 13.41 -0.12
CA PRO A 5 12.26 13.15 -1.40
C PRO A 5 10.78 12.79 -1.27
N PRO A 6 9.94 13.18 -2.25
CA PRO A 6 8.50 12.89 -2.18
C PRO A 6 8.19 11.39 -2.12
N ILE A 7 9.12 10.54 -2.52
CA ILE A 7 8.92 9.09 -2.48
C ILE A 7 8.66 8.56 -1.06
N TYR A 8 9.23 9.20 -0.04
CA TYR A 8 8.96 8.82 1.35
C TYR A 8 7.51 9.07 1.72
N GLN A 9 6.95 10.18 1.25
CA GLN A 9 5.55 10.50 1.47
C GLN A 9 4.65 9.53 0.71
N TRP A 10 5.01 9.19 -0.54
CA TRP A 10 4.26 8.23 -1.35
C TRP A 10 4.23 6.85 -0.69
N LYS A 11 5.37 6.43 -0.14
CA LYS A 11 5.46 5.16 0.59
C LYS A 11 4.52 5.16 1.79
N LYS A 12 4.54 6.23 2.57
CA LYS A 12 3.70 6.37 3.74
C LYS A 12 2.22 6.38 3.37
N ASP A 13 1.85 7.11 2.33
CA ASP A 13 0.47 7.15 1.85
C ASP A 13 0.00 5.77 1.40
N CYS A 14 0.88 5.03 0.73
CA CYS A 14 0.60 3.67 0.29
C CYS A 14 0.36 2.74 1.48
N GLU A 15 1.19 2.83 2.51
CA GLU A 15 1.02 2.04 3.74
C GLU A 15 -0.31 2.35 4.43
N ILE A 16 -0.68 3.61 4.50
CA ILE A 16 -1.96 4.04 5.08
C ILE A 16 -3.12 3.45 4.27
N ARG A 17 -3.05 3.54 2.94
CA ARG A 17 -4.09 3.00 2.08
C ARG A 17 -4.24 1.48 2.25
N ILE A 18 -3.13 0.77 2.37
CA ILE A 18 -3.15 -0.68 2.61
C ILE A 18 -3.89 -1.00 3.90
N GLU A 19 -3.61 -0.26 4.97
CA GLU A 19 -4.28 -0.48 6.24
C GLU A 19 -5.79 -0.18 6.15
N GLU A 20 -6.16 0.86 5.42
CA GLU A 20 -7.56 1.19 5.18
C GLU A 20 -8.29 0.06 4.44
N ILE A 21 -7.67 -0.48 3.39
CA ILE A 21 -8.26 -1.58 2.61
C ILE A 21 -8.41 -2.81 3.49
N LYS A 22 -7.41 -3.14 4.28
CA LYS A 22 -7.47 -4.29 5.20
C LYS A 22 -8.60 -4.16 6.19
N GLU A 23 -8.82 -2.97 6.71
CA GLU A 23 -9.90 -2.71 7.66
C GLU A 23 -11.27 -2.85 7.00
N GLU A 24 -11.42 -2.33 5.77
CA GLU A 24 -12.66 -2.49 5.01
C GLU A 24 -12.95 -3.97 4.74
N LEU A 25 -11.94 -4.74 4.35
CA LEU A 25 -12.09 -6.18 4.12
C LEU A 25 -12.53 -6.89 5.39
N ARG A 26 -11.96 -6.55 6.52
CA ARG A 26 -12.32 -7.14 7.81
C ARG A 26 -13.78 -6.86 8.14
N GLN A 27 -14.24 -5.64 7.90
CA GLN A 27 -15.63 -5.26 8.13
C GLN A 27 -16.57 -6.03 7.22
N LEU A 28 -16.20 -6.18 5.94
CA LEU A 28 -17.04 -6.90 4.98
C LEU A 28 -17.16 -8.38 5.31
N GLU A 29 -16.12 -8.97 5.91
CA GLU A 29 -16.15 -10.38 6.30
C GLU A 29 -17.17 -10.68 7.39
N SER A 30 -17.61 -9.67 8.15
CA SER A 30 -18.62 -9.84 9.19
C SER A 30 -20.03 -9.87 8.67
N TYR A 31 -20.25 -9.56 7.40
CA TYR A 31 -21.57 -9.57 6.78
C TYR A 31 -21.84 -10.90 6.09
N PRO A 32 -23.16 -11.30 5.95
CA PRO A 32 -23.51 -12.51 5.22
C PRO A 32 -23.07 -12.43 3.76
N GLU A 33 -22.62 -13.54 3.21
CA GLU A 33 -22.17 -13.60 1.82
C GLU A 33 -23.30 -13.36 0.84
N THR A 34 -23.11 -12.38 -0.03
CA THR A 34 -23.99 -12.09 -1.16
C THR A 34 -23.11 -11.92 -2.40
N PRO A 35 -23.66 -12.10 -3.62
CA PRO A 35 -22.85 -11.87 -4.83
C PRO A 35 -22.27 -10.45 -4.91
N GLU A 36 -23.02 -9.46 -4.44
CA GLU A 36 -22.57 -8.07 -4.41
C GLU A 36 -21.41 -7.87 -3.45
N LEU A 37 -21.50 -8.47 -2.27
CA LEU A 37 -20.44 -8.40 -1.27
C LEU A 37 -19.17 -9.09 -1.78
N HIS A 38 -19.34 -10.23 -2.43
CA HIS A 38 -18.23 -10.98 -3.00
C HIS A 38 -17.47 -10.15 -4.03
N LYS A 39 -18.20 -9.42 -4.87
CA LYS A 39 -17.59 -8.52 -5.86
C LYS A 39 -16.81 -7.38 -5.21
N GLN A 40 -17.38 -6.79 -4.15
CA GLN A 40 -16.69 -5.74 -3.40
C GLN A 40 -15.40 -6.24 -2.79
N ILE A 41 -15.42 -7.44 -2.23
CA ILE A 41 -14.21 -8.06 -1.65
C ILE A 41 -13.16 -8.28 -2.74
N GLU A 42 -13.55 -8.80 -3.90
CA GLU A 42 -12.62 -9.01 -5.02
C GLU A 42 -11.99 -7.70 -5.48
N ASP A 43 -12.78 -6.64 -5.59
CA ASP A 43 -12.29 -5.33 -6.00
C ASP A 43 -11.28 -4.78 -5.00
N LEU A 44 -11.57 -4.91 -3.69
CA LEU A 44 -10.67 -4.45 -2.65
C LEU A 44 -9.38 -5.28 -2.61
N GLU A 45 -9.48 -6.59 -2.78
CA GLU A 45 -8.31 -7.46 -2.84
C GLU A 45 -7.41 -7.11 -4.02
N SER A 46 -8.00 -6.82 -5.17
CA SER A 46 -7.26 -6.40 -6.36
C SER A 46 -6.54 -5.08 -6.12
N GLU A 47 -7.23 -4.12 -5.49
CA GLU A 47 -6.65 -2.84 -5.12
C GLU A 47 -5.50 -3.03 -4.12
N LEU A 48 -5.68 -3.93 -3.17
CA LEU A 48 -4.65 -4.24 -2.17
C LEU A 48 -3.39 -4.79 -2.83
N VAL A 49 -3.52 -5.69 -3.79
CA VAL A 49 -2.39 -6.24 -4.55
C VAL A 49 -1.65 -5.12 -5.28
N SER A 50 -2.38 -4.22 -5.94
CA SER A 50 -1.78 -3.07 -6.63
C SER A 50 -1.01 -2.18 -5.67
N GLU A 51 -1.57 -1.93 -4.48
CA GLU A 51 -0.89 -1.11 -3.48
C GLU A 51 0.38 -1.77 -2.95
N TYR A 52 0.37 -3.09 -2.75
CA TYR A 52 1.56 -3.83 -2.35
C TYR A 52 2.65 -3.77 -3.41
N GLU A 53 2.29 -3.88 -4.68
CA GLU A 53 3.24 -3.78 -5.78
C GLU A 53 3.89 -2.39 -5.80
N SER A 54 3.09 -1.34 -5.62
CA SER A 54 3.59 0.03 -5.54
C SER A 54 4.51 0.21 -4.35
N LEU A 55 4.13 -0.36 -3.19
CA LEU A 55 4.93 -0.28 -1.98
C LEU A 55 6.30 -0.92 -2.17
N GLU A 56 6.34 -2.10 -2.79
CA GLU A 56 7.61 -2.79 -3.08
C GLU A 56 8.50 -1.96 -4.00
N ASP A 57 7.92 -1.32 -5.01
CA ASP A 57 8.64 -0.44 -5.91
C ASP A 57 9.24 0.74 -5.15
N TYR A 58 8.46 1.38 -4.30
CA TYR A 58 8.93 2.51 -3.49
C TYR A 58 10.05 2.09 -2.54
N LYS A 59 9.90 0.94 -1.89
CA LYS A 59 10.93 0.41 -0.99
C LYS A 59 12.25 0.18 -1.73
N GLY A 60 12.18 -0.39 -2.92
CA GLY A 60 13.36 -0.62 -3.75
C GLY A 60 14.06 0.67 -4.11
N ARG A 61 13.30 1.68 -4.51
CA ARG A 61 13.85 2.99 -4.87
C ARG A 61 14.47 3.71 -3.69
N ILE A 62 13.81 3.64 -2.53
CA ILE A 62 14.32 4.22 -1.29
C ILE A 62 15.61 3.55 -0.88
N GLN A 63 15.67 2.23 -0.98
CA GLN A 63 16.88 1.47 -0.65
C GLN A 63 18.05 1.88 -1.52
N LEU A 64 17.83 2.05 -2.82
CA LEU A 64 18.88 2.52 -3.74
C LEU A 64 19.35 3.92 -3.38
N TYR A 65 18.41 4.80 -3.06
CA TYR A 65 18.74 6.17 -2.65
C TYR A 65 19.57 6.20 -1.39
N GLU A 66 19.20 5.41 -0.38
CA GLU A 66 19.92 5.31 0.87
C GLU A 66 21.30 4.68 0.69
N CYS A 67 21.42 3.69 -0.17
CA CYS A 67 22.71 3.09 -0.53
C CYS A 67 23.65 4.13 -1.11
N GLU A 68 23.16 4.97 -2.01
CA GLU A 68 23.97 6.04 -2.60
C GLU A 68 24.45 7.05 -1.56
N LEU A 69 23.62 7.31 -0.54
CA LEU A 69 23.98 8.22 0.54
C LEU A 69 25.09 7.68 1.44
N TYR A 70 25.15 6.38 1.59
CA TYR A 70 26.08 5.73 2.53
C TYR A 70 27.31 5.13 1.86
N GLU A 71 27.42 5.23 0.56
CA GLU A 71 28.55 4.68 -0.22
C GLU A 71 29.73 5.64 -0.30
N TYR A 72 30.30 5.96 0.84
CA TYR A 72 31.53 6.74 0.87
C TYR A 72 32.51 6.18 1.89
#